data_a9764c73ceaf0df4d482fab71070bc78
#
_entry.id   a9764c73ceaf0df4d482fab71070bc78
#
_cell.length_a   1.000
_cell.length_b   1.000
_cell.length_c   1.000
_cell.angle_alpha   90.00
_cell.angle_beta   90.00
_cell.angle_gamma   90.00
#
_symmetry.space_group_name_H-M   'P 1'
#
loop_
_entity.id
_entity.type
_entity.pdbx_description
1 polymer ?
#
loop_
_entity_poly.entity_id
_entity_poly.type
_entity_poly.pdbx_seq_one_letter_code
_entity_poly.pdbx_strand_id
1 'polypeptide(L)'
;MKNKEFATARKARSTIGNKLFGAVANSLFFILYSSLFLFLSCTGHPGEVRLEGEFEHLEQGEFLIYSTDEALDRLDTLHIQDGSFSYTLPTTQPATLHILYPNQSELVVFATPGADLLVKGDAQNLSEVEVSGSEDNECYTQFRLETNGMPANEVKAAARNYILEHPTPAMSQYLLTTYFLCDTLTTAHEATELYDSLCRACPEDLALSKLSTHVRAIGMIKVGKPLPDFSLTLKPGHGGNGEEKRTIRRSDYDGKPLLIAFWASWRSGSQSALYRSRRVRRELKEKGKDIELISYSLDVDENRLFSLEKRDTVDWVSYCDFRSLASPLAQKWGIRTLPYFILVTPDGNIAAAGSDWMKDIDKAAKQL
;
A
#
# COMPACT_ATOMS: atom_id res chain seq x y z
N MET A 1 68.70 -10.18 -63.26
CA MET A 1 67.57 -10.80 -62.50
C MET A 1 67.35 -10.13 -61.12
N LYS A 2 68.26 -9.35 -60.53
CA LYS A 2 68.07 -8.74 -59.15
C LYS A 2 67.14 -7.53 -59.10
N ASN A 3 66.86 -6.82 -60.18
CA ASN A 3 66.05 -5.58 -60.16
C ASN A 3 64.53 -5.81 -60.24
N LYS A 4 64.05 -6.96 -60.59
CA LYS A 4 62.60 -7.29 -60.61
C LYS A 4 62.06 -7.73 -59.24
N GLU A 5 62.90 -8.37 -58.43
CA GLU A 5 62.48 -8.79 -57.08
C GLU A 5 62.33 -7.60 -56.09
N PHE A 6 63.14 -6.58 -56.23
CA PHE A 6 63.04 -5.36 -55.37
C PHE A 6 61.82 -4.50 -55.67
N ALA A 7 61.36 -4.47 -56.94
CA ALA A 7 60.14 -3.74 -57.31
C ALA A 7 58.86 -4.43 -56.80
N THR A 8 58.85 -5.79 -56.81
CA THR A 8 57.69 -6.58 -56.35
C THR A 8 57.57 -6.52 -54.81
N ALA A 9 58.66 -6.54 -54.06
CA ALA A 9 58.67 -6.41 -52.59
C ALA A 9 58.21 -5.03 -52.12
N ARG A 10 58.56 -3.97 -52.87
CA ARG A 10 58.14 -2.59 -52.53
C ARG A 10 56.66 -2.36 -52.81
N LYS A 11 56.09 -2.97 -53.85
CA LYS A 11 54.64 -2.89 -54.16
C LYS A 11 53.80 -3.72 -53.20
N ALA A 12 54.29 -4.89 -52.72
CA ALA A 12 53.63 -5.68 -51.70
C ALA A 12 53.61 -4.97 -50.31
N ARG A 13 54.72 -4.30 -49.92
CA ARG A 13 54.74 -3.54 -48.67
C ARG A 13 53.80 -2.33 -48.68
N SER A 14 53.66 -1.62 -49.79
CA SER A 14 52.73 -0.50 -49.94
C SER A 14 51.25 -0.95 -49.87
N THR A 15 50.91 -2.11 -50.43
CA THR A 15 49.54 -2.64 -50.44
C THR A 15 49.14 -3.18 -49.09
N ILE A 16 50.07 -3.76 -48.32
CA ILE A 16 49.82 -4.23 -46.92
C ILE A 16 49.68 -3.04 -45.97
N GLY A 17 50.52 -1.98 -46.10
CA GLY A 17 50.41 -0.78 -45.30
C GLY A 17 49.07 -0.06 -45.49
N ASN A 18 48.60 0.08 -46.72
CA ASN A 18 47.31 0.72 -47.01
C ASN A 18 46.08 -0.13 -46.55
N LYS A 19 46.18 -1.45 -46.57
CA LYS A 19 45.11 -2.29 -46.02
C LYS A 19 45.07 -2.29 -44.48
N LEU A 20 46.25 -2.24 -43.83
CA LEU A 20 46.31 -2.09 -42.38
C LEU A 20 45.82 -0.70 -41.90
N PHE A 21 46.17 0.37 -42.65
CA PHE A 21 45.69 1.71 -42.30
C PHE A 21 44.20 1.87 -42.51
N GLY A 22 43.62 1.28 -43.52
CA GLY A 22 42.16 1.23 -43.73
C GLY A 22 41.39 0.39 -42.68
N ALA A 23 41.98 -0.71 -42.24
CA ALA A 23 41.36 -1.56 -41.20
C ALA A 23 41.41 -0.90 -39.81
N VAL A 24 42.52 -0.21 -39.47
CA VAL A 24 42.64 0.53 -38.20
C VAL A 24 41.78 1.79 -38.20
N ALA A 25 41.67 2.50 -39.35
CA ALA A 25 40.77 3.65 -39.47
C ALA A 25 39.28 3.25 -39.34
N ASN A 26 38.85 2.15 -39.96
CA ASN A 26 37.50 1.65 -39.83
C ASN A 26 37.22 1.11 -38.41
N SER A 27 38.16 0.47 -37.75
CA SER A 27 38.02 -0.01 -36.39
C SER A 27 37.95 1.17 -35.39
N LEU A 28 38.74 2.21 -35.59
CA LEU A 28 38.65 3.45 -34.76
C LEU A 28 37.34 4.21 -35.01
N PHE A 29 36.81 4.21 -36.22
CA PHE A 29 35.53 4.83 -36.55
C PHE A 29 34.37 4.05 -35.92
N PHE A 30 34.42 2.71 -35.89
CA PHE A 30 33.44 1.88 -35.19
C PHE A 30 33.50 2.02 -33.66
N ILE A 31 34.71 2.15 -33.10
CA ILE A 31 34.87 2.37 -31.65
C ILE A 31 34.41 3.79 -31.26
N LEU A 32 34.68 4.84 -32.07
CA LEU A 32 34.11 6.16 -31.83
C LEU A 32 32.61 6.23 -32.01
N TYR A 33 32.02 5.49 -32.96
CA TYR A 33 30.57 5.45 -33.14
C TYR A 33 29.90 4.66 -32.04
N SER A 34 30.47 3.55 -31.54
CA SER A 34 29.93 2.79 -30.41
C SER A 34 30.09 3.55 -29.09
N SER A 35 31.17 4.35 -28.91
CA SER A 35 31.31 5.19 -27.72
C SER A 35 30.39 6.41 -27.75
N LEU A 36 29.99 6.90 -28.92
CA LEU A 36 29.04 8.02 -29.03
C LEU A 36 27.60 7.56 -28.73
N PHE A 37 27.25 6.28 -28.97
CA PHE A 37 25.97 5.73 -28.55
C PHE A 37 25.88 5.41 -27.07
N LEU A 38 27.01 5.30 -26.34
CA LEU A 38 27.04 5.07 -24.89
C LEU A 38 26.84 6.34 -24.07
N PHE A 39 26.81 7.53 -24.68
CA PHE A 39 26.55 8.81 -24.00
C PHE A 39 25.14 9.39 -24.24
N LEU A 40 24.25 8.66 -24.92
CA LEU A 40 22.83 8.99 -25.01
C LEU A 40 22.02 8.24 -23.94
N SER A 41 22.56 8.15 -22.73
CA SER A 41 21.86 7.56 -21.61
C SER A 41 21.75 8.58 -20.48
N CYS A 42 20.52 8.84 -20.10
CA CYS A 42 20.08 9.58 -18.92
C CYS A 42 20.43 11.08 -18.91
N THR A 43 19.68 11.88 -19.63
CA THR A 43 19.29 13.18 -19.13
C THR A 43 18.15 12.97 -18.12
N GLY A 44 18.46 12.34 -16.98
CA GLY A 44 17.53 12.30 -15.88
C GLY A 44 17.20 13.75 -15.51
N HIS A 45 15.91 14.05 -15.36
CA HIS A 45 15.43 15.35 -14.94
C HIS A 45 15.33 15.32 -13.41
N PRO A 46 16.40 15.71 -12.67
CA PRO A 46 16.39 15.59 -11.23
C PRO A 46 15.21 16.40 -10.65
N GLY A 47 14.34 15.72 -9.91
CA GLY A 47 13.18 16.35 -9.28
C GLY A 47 11.87 16.22 -10.05
N GLU A 48 11.80 15.47 -11.14
CA GLU A 48 10.55 15.14 -11.85
C GLU A 48 10.57 13.73 -12.41
N VAL A 49 9.39 13.13 -12.55
CA VAL A 49 9.16 11.88 -13.25
C VAL A 49 8.34 12.17 -14.49
N ARG A 50 8.75 11.63 -15.62
CA ARG A 50 8.00 11.69 -16.86
C ARG A 50 7.30 10.37 -17.10
N LEU A 51 6.01 10.44 -17.39
CA LEU A 51 5.20 9.29 -17.71
C LEU A 51 4.57 9.51 -19.08
N GLU A 52 4.95 8.70 -20.04
CA GLU A 52 4.38 8.69 -21.38
C GLU A 52 3.49 7.45 -21.54
N GLY A 53 2.42 7.57 -22.32
CA GLY A 53 1.54 6.47 -22.61
C GLY A 53 1.25 6.32 -24.08
N GLU A 54 1.22 5.07 -24.55
CA GLU A 54 0.84 4.69 -25.93
C GLU A 54 -0.20 3.57 -25.86
N PHE A 55 -1.39 3.82 -26.40
CA PHE A 55 -2.50 2.86 -26.40
C PHE A 55 -2.98 2.57 -27.81
N GLU A 56 -3.02 1.29 -28.14
CA GLU A 56 -3.72 0.82 -29.33
C GLU A 56 -5.25 0.86 -29.11
N HIS A 57 -6.04 1.06 -30.14
CA HIS A 57 -7.51 1.08 -30.14
C HIS A 57 -8.14 2.14 -29.21
N LEU A 58 -7.44 3.24 -28.97
CA LEU A 58 -7.92 4.38 -28.19
C LEU A 58 -7.44 5.69 -28.82
N GLU A 59 -8.28 6.38 -29.57
CA GLU A 59 -7.91 7.67 -30.17
C GLU A 59 -7.99 8.82 -29.16
N GLN A 60 -9.06 8.85 -28.36
CA GLN A 60 -9.28 9.88 -27.35
C GLN A 60 -9.90 9.30 -26.09
N GLY A 61 -9.50 9.82 -24.94
CA GLY A 61 -10.04 9.39 -23.65
C GLY A 61 -9.42 10.12 -22.46
N GLU A 62 -9.89 9.75 -21.29
CA GLU A 62 -9.40 10.29 -20.01
C GLU A 62 -9.19 9.13 -19.04
N PHE A 63 -8.02 9.08 -18.42
CA PHE A 63 -7.75 8.24 -17.26
C PHE A 63 -7.52 9.13 -16.06
N LEU A 64 -7.87 8.65 -14.87
CA LEU A 64 -7.56 9.36 -13.64
C LEU A 64 -6.25 8.85 -13.08
N ILE A 65 -5.45 9.74 -12.48
CA ILE A 65 -4.22 9.38 -11.79
C ILE A 65 -4.21 9.95 -10.38
N TYR A 66 -3.77 9.14 -9.41
CA TYR A 66 -3.67 9.54 -8.02
C TYR A 66 -2.51 8.78 -7.32
N SER A 67 -2.18 9.18 -6.10
CA SER A 67 -1.21 8.50 -5.25
C SER A 67 -1.81 8.22 -3.87
N THR A 68 -1.37 7.14 -3.25
CA THR A 68 -1.75 6.78 -1.86
C THR A 68 -0.66 7.12 -0.84
N ASP A 69 0.49 7.59 -1.28
CA ASP A 69 1.67 7.92 -0.45
C ASP A 69 1.94 9.43 -0.33
N GLU A 70 0.91 10.26 -0.57
CA GLU A 70 0.96 11.72 -0.49
C GLU A 70 1.87 12.41 -1.54
N ALA A 71 2.38 11.66 -2.53
CA ALA A 71 3.19 12.23 -3.60
C ALA A 71 2.37 13.08 -4.57
N LEU A 72 1.09 12.79 -4.69
CA LEU A 72 0.10 13.55 -5.42
C LEU A 72 -1.09 13.81 -4.47
N ASP A 73 -1.29 15.06 -4.07
CA ASP A 73 -2.28 15.48 -3.07
C ASP A 73 -3.72 15.61 -3.61
N ARG A 74 -3.90 15.28 -4.89
CA ARG A 74 -5.16 15.38 -5.61
C ARG A 74 -5.33 14.26 -6.62
N LEU A 75 -6.59 14.04 -7.01
CA LEU A 75 -6.91 13.27 -8.21
C LEU A 75 -6.64 14.17 -9.43
N ASP A 76 -5.83 13.68 -10.37
CA ASP A 76 -5.52 14.38 -11.61
C ASP A 76 -6.00 13.56 -12.83
N THR A 77 -5.93 14.12 -14.03
CA THR A 77 -6.45 13.50 -15.25
C THR A 77 -5.36 13.39 -16.31
N LEU A 78 -5.22 12.18 -16.87
CA LEU A 78 -4.42 11.91 -18.06
C LEU A 78 -5.32 12.04 -19.30
N HIS A 79 -5.05 13.03 -20.14
CA HIS A 79 -5.78 13.23 -21.39
C HIS A 79 -5.09 12.48 -22.51
N ILE A 80 -5.79 11.52 -23.13
CA ILE A 80 -5.30 10.74 -24.26
C ILE A 80 -5.74 11.44 -25.55
N GLN A 81 -4.78 11.69 -26.44
CA GLN A 81 -4.98 12.24 -27.78
C GLN A 81 -4.16 11.41 -28.77
N ASP A 82 -4.77 10.98 -29.85
CA ASP A 82 -4.14 10.12 -30.87
C ASP A 82 -3.45 8.87 -30.26
N GLY A 83 -4.13 8.26 -29.28
CA GLY A 83 -3.63 7.08 -28.58
C GLY A 83 -2.55 7.34 -27.55
N SER A 84 -2.15 8.60 -27.31
CA SER A 84 -0.99 8.93 -26.50
C SER A 84 -1.32 9.91 -25.38
N PHE A 85 -0.56 9.87 -24.28
CA PHE A 85 -0.53 10.93 -23.27
C PHE A 85 0.90 11.18 -22.80
N SER A 86 1.12 12.37 -22.24
CA SER A 86 2.34 12.73 -21.52
C SER A 86 1.95 13.39 -20.20
N TYR A 87 2.58 12.95 -19.12
CA TYR A 87 2.36 13.47 -17.78
C TYR A 87 3.69 13.66 -17.05
N THR A 88 3.86 14.80 -16.39
CA THR A 88 5.07 15.10 -15.62
C THR A 88 4.68 15.32 -14.16
N LEU A 89 5.29 14.54 -13.26
CA LEU A 89 5.13 14.65 -11.82
C LEU A 89 6.39 15.28 -11.19
N PRO A 90 6.33 16.50 -10.67
CA PRO A 90 7.39 17.04 -9.83
C PRO A 90 7.45 16.28 -8.51
N THR A 91 8.54 15.54 -8.27
CA THR A 91 8.73 14.81 -7.02
C THR A 91 10.22 14.64 -6.70
N THR A 92 10.55 14.74 -5.41
CA THR A 92 11.91 14.50 -4.89
C THR A 92 11.99 13.16 -4.14
N GLN A 93 10.89 12.43 -4.03
CA GLN A 93 10.82 11.14 -3.35
C GLN A 93 10.11 10.11 -4.26
N PRO A 94 10.44 8.82 -4.13
CA PRO A 94 9.70 7.78 -4.82
C PRO A 94 8.21 7.82 -4.50
N ALA A 95 7.38 7.53 -5.48
CA ALA A 95 5.93 7.56 -5.39
C ALA A 95 5.29 6.33 -6.02
N THR A 96 4.16 5.90 -5.47
CA THR A 96 3.30 4.88 -6.07
C THR A 96 2.09 5.57 -6.69
N LEU A 97 2.03 5.57 -8.01
CA LEU A 97 0.93 6.14 -8.78
C LEU A 97 -0.07 5.07 -9.16
N HIS A 98 -1.33 5.42 -9.12
CA HIS A 98 -2.45 4.58 -9.56
C HIS A 98 -3.13 5.25 -10.74
N ILE A 99 -3.16 4.58 -11.89
CA ILE A 99 -3.92 5.00 -13.06
C ILE A 99 -5.24 4.23 -13.04
N LEU A 100 -6.34 4.94 -12.83
CA LEU A 100 -7.68 4.38 -12.80
C LEU A 100 -8.32 4.51 -14.17
N TYR A 101 -8.67 3.37 -14.73
CA TYR A 101 -9.35 3.26 -16.02
C TYR A 101 -10.87 3.45 -15.90
N PRO A 102 -11.58 3.80 -16.98
CA PRO A 102 -13.05 3.98 -16.97
C PRO A 102 -13.84 2.73 -16.54
N ASN A 103 -13.27 1.53 -16.71
CA ASN A 103 -13.86 0.26 -16.26
C ASN A 103 -13.60 -0.04 -14.78
N GLN A 104 -13.03 0.92 -14.02
CA GLN A 104 -12.65 0.83 -12.61
C GLN A 104 -11.50 -0.14 -12.29
N SER A 105 -10.81 -0.67 -13.29
CA SER A 105 -9.54 -1.36 -13.06
C SER A 105 -8.40 -0.34 -12.88
N GLU A 106 -7.33 -0.76 -12.23
CA GLU A 106 -6.19 0.10 -11.91
C GLU A 106 -4.87 -0.48 -12.44
N LEU A 107 -4.00 0.42 -12.88
CA LEU A 107 -2.59 0.14 -13.14
C LEU A 107 -1.74 0.88 -12.11
N VAL A 108 -0.84 0.16 -11.47
CA VAL A 108 0.14 0.73 -10.53
C VAL A 108 1.44 1.01 -11.26
N VAL A 109 2.01 2.19 -11.01
CA VAL A 109 3.27 2.66 -11.59
C VAL A 109 4.18 3.16 -10.47
N PHE A 110 5.40 2.65 -10.42
CA PHE A 110 6.42 3.09 -9.46
C PHE A 110 7.24 4.22 -10.05
N ALA A 111 7.05 5.41 -9.51
CA ALA A 111 7.66 6.65 -9.98
C ALA A 111 8.87 7.02 -9.12
N THR A 112 10.07 6.82 -9.65
CA THR A 112 11.32 7.23 -8.99
C THR A 112 11.78 8.57 -9.57
N PRO A 113 12.19 9.56 -8.75
CA PRO A 113 12.67 10.87 -9.24
C PRO A 113 13.73 10.74 -10.32
N GLY A 114 13.52 11.42 -11.44
CA GLY A 114 14.39 11.36 -12.61
C GLY A 114 14.09 10.25 -13.61
N ALA A 115 13.08 9.41 -13.37
CA ALA A 115 12.72 8.34 -14.29
C ALA A 115 11.88 8.84 -15.46
N ASP A 116 12.15 8.28 -16.63
CA ASP A 116 11.32 8.34 -17.83
C ASP A 116 10.61 7.00 -17.99
N LEU A 117 9.30 6.99 -17.81
CA LEU A 117 8.47 5.78 -17.78
C LEU A 117 7.56 5.74 -19.00
N LEU A 118 7.38 4.56 -19.58
CA LEU A 118 6.49 4.32 -20.70
C LEU A 118 5.41 3.30 -20.31
N VAL A 119 4.16 3.69 -20.48
CA VAL A 119 2.97 2.84 -20.35
C VAL A 119 2.50 2.46 -21.75
N LYS A 120 2.47 1.19 -22.09
CA LYS A 120 2.11 0.73 -23.42
C LYS A 120 1.15 -0.44 -23.38
N GLY A 121 0.11 -0.40 -24.22
CA GLY A 121 -0.82 -1.52 -24.30
C GLY A 121 -2.00 -1.29 -25.22
N ASP A 122 -2.94 -2.24 -25.18
CA ASP A 122 -4.19 -2.19 -25.92
C ASP A 122 -5.34 -1.81 -25.00
N ALA A 123 -6.09 -0.75 -25.35
CA ALA A 123 -7.24 -0.32 -24.58
C ALA A 123 -8.37 -1.36 -24.49
N GLN A 124 -8.38 -2.35 -25.39
CA GLN A 124 -9.31 -3.48 -25.34
C GLN A 124 -8.88 -4.55 -24.33
N ASN A 125 -7.59 -4.57 -23.92
CA ASN A 125 -7.03 -5.51 -22.94
C ASN A 125 -6.14 -4.81 -21.92
N LEU A 126 -6.74 -4.01 -21.05
CA LEU A 126 -6.03 -3.23 -20.04
C LEU A 126 -5.29 -4.08 -19.00
N SER A 127 -5.61 -5.36 -18.86
CA SER A 127 -4.89 -6.27 -17.96
C SER A 127 -3.47 -6.60 -18.45
N GLU A 128 -3.18 -6.43 -19.74
CA GLU A 128 -1.89 -6.71 -20.37
C GLU A 128 -1.05 -5.45 -20.64
N VAL A 129 -1.48 -4.29 -20.16
CA VAL A 129 -0.70 -3.04 -20.28
C VAL A 129 0.64 -3.20 -19.59
N GLU A 130 1.72 -2.82 -20.28
CA GLU A 130 3.09 -2.91 -19.81
C GLU A 130 3.59 -1.54 -19.33
N VAL A 131 4.42 -1.53 -18.29
CA VAL A 131 5.14 -0.35 -17.83
C VAL A 131 6.62 -0.64 -17.84
N SER A 132 7.39 0.21 -18.50
CA SER A 132 8.84 0.10 -18.64
C SER A 132 9.55 1.39 -18.21
N GLY A 133 10.90 1.37 -18.17
CA GLY A 133 11.74 2.48 -17.79
C GLY A 133 12.28 2.42 -16.36
N SER A 134 11.90 1.38 -15.59
CA SER A 134 12.56 1.06 -14.32
C SER A 134 12.38 -0.42 -13.98
N GLU A 135 13.32 -0.97 -13.22
CA GLU A 135 13.31 -2.37 -12.79
C GLU A 135 12.04 -2.74 -12.04
N ASP A 136 11.60 -1.90 -11.07
CA ASP A 136 10.36 -2.14 -10.31
C ASP A 136 9.12 -2.25 -11.23
N ASN A 137 9.01 -1.40 -12.24
CA ASN A 137 7.88 -1.41 -13.18
C ASN A 137 7.91 -2.62 -14.12
N GLU A 138 9.08 -2.98 -14.62
CA GLU A 138 9.24 -4.15 -15.49
C GLU A 138 8.95 -5.45 -14.73
N CYS A 139 9.50 -5.60 -13.51
CA CYS A 139 9.22 -6.72 -12.63
C CYS A 139 7.73 -6.80 -12.25
N TYR A 140 7.09 -5.67 -11.96
CA TYR A 140 5.68 -5.66 -11.61
C TYR A 140 4.78 -5.97 -12.81
N THR A 141 5.16 -5.50 -14.00
CA THR A 141 4.49 -5.89 -15.25
C THR A 141 4.54 -7.40 -15.43
N GLN A 142 5.71 -8.00 -15.32
CA GLN A 142 5.85 -9.45 -15.41
C GLN A 142 5.02 -10.18 -14.35
N PHE A 143 5.08 -9.74 -13.09
CA PHE A 143 4.28 -10.31 -12.01
C PHE A 143 2.78 -10.29 -12.30
N ARG A 144 2.24 -9.15 -12.78
CA ARG A 144 0.83 -9.02 -13.15
C ARG A 144 0.43 -9.97 -14.28
N LEU A 145 1.26 -10.06 -15.30
CA LEU A 145 1.01 -10.96 -16.45
C LEU A 145 1.02 -12.44 -16.03
N GLU A 146 1.99 -12.83 -15.21
CA GLU A 146 2.10 -14.21 -14.70
C GLU A 146 0.97 -14.59 -13.75
N THR A 147 0.48 -13.64 -12.95
CA THR A 147 -0.60 -13.88 -11.98
C THR A 147 -1.99 -13.58 -12.50
N ASN A 148 -2.11 -13.14 -13.76
CA ASN A 148 -3.40 -12.81 -14.37
C ASN A 148 -4.34 -14.03 -14.39
N GLY A 149 -5.54 -13.86 -13.80
CA GLY A 149 -6.53 -14.94 -13.69
C GLY A 149 -6.27 -15.97 -12.58
N MET A 150 -5.20 -15.83 -11.82
CA MET A 150 -4.95 -16.72 -10.67
C MET A 150 -5.91 -16.42 -9.50
N PRO A 151 -6.27 -17.42 -8.69
CA PRO A 151 -6.97 -17.21 -7.44
C PRO A 151 -6.17 -16.31 -6.46
N ALA A 152 -6.86 -15.51 -5.65
CA ALA A 152 -6.23 -14.54 -4.76
C ALA A 152 -5.18 -15.14 -3.80
N ASN A 153 -5.39 -16.38 -3.33
CA ASN A 153 -4.40 -17.08 -2.48
C ASN A 153 -3.12 -17.45 -3.24
N GLU A 154 -3.20 -17.74 -4.53
CA GLU A 154 -2.04 -18.05 -5.36
C GLU A 154 -1.28 -16.76 -5.72
N VAL A 155 -1.98 -15.67 -6.03
CA VAL A 155 -1.37 -14.34 -6.20
C VAL A 155 -0.62 -13.91 -4.93
N LYS A 156 -1.24 -14.10 -3.75
CA LYS A 156 -0.59 -13.82 -2.46
C LYS A 156 0.66 -14.68 -2.24
N ALA A 157 0.63 -15.96 -2.62
CA ALA A 157 1.79 -16.85 -2.52
C ALA A 157 2.92 -16.40 -3.48
N ALA A 158 2.58 -16.01 -4.72
CA ALA A 158 3.54 -15.45 -5.67
C ALA A 158 4.18 -14.15 -5.14
N ALA A 159 3.37 -13.25 -4.56
CA ALA A 159 3.87 -12.02 -3.92
C ALA A 159 4.83 -12.32 -2.77
N ARG A 160 4.54 -13.33 -1.93
CA ARG A 160 5.44 -13.78 -0.87
C ARG A 160 6.78 -14.26 -1.42
N ASN A 161 6.74 -15.11 -2.44
CA ASN A 161 7.96 -15.66 -3.05
C ASN A 161 8.81 -14.53 -3.66
N TYR A 162 8.18 -13.58 -4.37
CA TYR A 162 8.89 -12.43 -4.93
C TYR A 162 9.62 -11.62 -3.85
N ILE A 163 8.94 -11.27 -2.77
CA ILE A 163 9.53 -10.51 -1.65
C ILE A 163 10.74 -11.23 -1.04
N LEU A 164 10.71 -12.57 -1.00
CA LEU A 164 11.78 -13.36 -0.38
C LEU A 164 12.96 -13.64 -1.30
N GLU A 165 12.71 -13.80 -2.60
CA GLU A 165 13.70 -14.32 -3.55
C GLU A 165 14.33 -13.21 -4.41
N HIS A 166 13.56 -12.21 -4.84
CA HIS A 166 13.98 -11.18 -5.79
C HIS A 166 13.45 -9.79 -5.44
N PRO A 167 13.69 -9.28 -4.23
CA PRO A 167 13.08 -8.04 -3.80
C PRO A 167 13.64 -6.83 -4.56
N THR A 168 12.77 -6.09 -5.23
CA THR A 168 13.02 -4.72 -5.65
C THR A 168 12.33 -3.75 -4.66
N PRO A 169 12.87 -2.54 -4.42
CA PRO A 169 12.39 -1.71 -3.32
C PRO A 169 10.91 -1.32 -3.41
N ALA A 170 10.49 -0.64 -4.47
CA ALA A 170 9.13 -0.11 -4.57
C ALA A 170 8.08 -1.20 -4.77
N MET A 171 8.32 -2.14 -5.68
CA MET A 171 7.41 -3.24 -5.92
C MET A 171 7.22 -4.11 -4.68
N SER A 172 8.30 -4.47 -3.99
CA SER A 172 8.20 -5.34 -2.80
C SER A 172 7.47 -4.66 -1.64
N GLN A 173 7.64 -3.35 -1.44
CA GLN A 173 6.87 -2.58 -0.46
C GLN A 173 5.37 -2.56 -0.83
N TYR A 174 5.07 -2.36 -2.10
CA TYR A 174 3.69 -2.41 -2.59
C TYR A 174 3.06 -3.79 -2.36
N LEU A 175 3.76 -4.87 -2.73
CA LEU A 175 3.29 -6.25 -2.53
C LEU A 175 3.10 -6.57 -1.04
N LEU A 176 4.05 -6.17 -0.17
CA LEU A 176 3.93 -6.33 1.28
C LEU A 176 2.69 -5.61 1.80
N THR A 177 2.50 -4.35 1.40
CA THR A 177 1.37 -3.54 1.85
C THR A 177 0.04 -4.13 1.38
N THR A 178 -0.08 -4.40 0.09
CA THR A 178 -1.33 -4.82 -0.56
C THR A 178 -1.77 -6.21 -0.14
N TYR A 179 -0.86 -7.19 -0.15
CA TYR A 179 -1.23 -8.60 0.05
C TYR A 179 -1.05 -9.07 1.50
N PHE A 180 -0.31 -8.32 2.34
CA PHE A 180 -0.03 -8.76 3.71
C PHE A 180 -0.44 -7.75 4.78
N LEU A 181 -0.05 -6.48 4.66
CA LEU A 181 -0.43 -5.50 5.68
C LEU A 181 -1.91 -5.11 5.61
N CYS A 182 -2.52 -5.13 4.42
CA CYS A 182 -3.97 -4.89 4.25
C CYS A 182 -4.82 -6.17 4.42
N ASP A 183 -4.23 -7.36 4.35
CA ASP A 183 -4.97 -8.61 4.54
C ASP A 183 -5.14 -8.95 6.02
N THR A 184 -6.38 -9.14 6.45
CA THR A 184 -6.74 -9.43 7.84
C THR A 184 -6.35 -10.82 8.29
N LEU A 185 -6.06 -11.74 7.37
CA LEU A 185 -5.62 -13.11 7.65
C LEU A 185 -4.11 -13.23 7.85
N THR A 186 -3.35 -12.21 7.49
CA THR A 186 -1.90 -12.21 7.69
C THR A 186 -1.56 -12.17 9.17
N THR A 187 -0.71 -13.11 9.60
CA THR A 187 -0.24 -13.19 10.98
C THR A 187 0.89 -12.17 11.24
N ALA A 188 1.09 -11.80 12.51
CA ALA A 188 2.19 -10.94 12.90
C ALA A 188 3.56 -11.56 12.55
N HIS A 189 3.68 -12.88 12.62
CA HIS A 189 4.91 -13.60 12.27
C HIS A 189 5.23 -13.44 10.77
N GLU A 190 4.26 -13.72 9.91
CA GLU A 190 4.40 -13.60 8.46
C GLU A 190 4.73 -12.16 8.03
N ALA A 191 4.01 -11.17 8.55
CA ALA A 191 4.28 -9.77 8.25
C ALA A 191 5.71 -9.35 8.69
N THR A 192 6.16 -9.81 9.87
CA THR A 192 7.50 -9.50 10.37
C THR A 192 8.58 -10.21 9.55
N GLU A 193 8.40 -11.49 9.21
CA GLU A 193 9.34 -12.25 8.37
C GLU A 193 9.60 -11.55 7.04
N LEU A 194 8.53 -11.15 6.34
CA LEU A 194 8.62 -10.46 5.05
C LEU A 194 9.26 -9.07 5.19
N TYR A 195 8.85 -8.31 6.19
CA TYR A 195 9.42 -6.99 6.47
C TYR A 195 10.91 -7.06 6.79
N ASP A 196 11.33 -7.99 7.66
CA ASP A 196 12.73 -8.18 8.01
C ASP A 196 13.57 -8.65 6.81
N SER A 197 12.97 -9.44 5.90
CA SER A 197 13.61 -9.80 4.63
C SER A 197 13.88 -8.58 3.76
N LEU A 198 12.89 -7.69 3.61
CA LEU A 198 13.06 -6.45 2.86
C LEU A 198 14.09 -5.51 3.48
N CYS A 199 14.09 -5.37 4.81
CA CYS A 199 15.09 -4.54 5.50
C CYS A 199 16.53 -5.07 5.29
N ARG A 200 16.72 -6.38 5.14
CA ARG A 200 18.03 -6.95 4.83
C ARG A 200 18.43 -6.74 3.38
N ALA A 201 17.49 -6.84 2.46
CA ALA A 201 17.75 -6.69 1.03
C ALA A 201 17.92 -5.22 0.60
N CYS A 202 17.17 -4.31 1.22
CA CYS A 202 17.13 -2.89 0.89
C CYS A 202 17.42 -2.02 2.13
N PRO A 203 18.62 -2.09 2.74
CA PRO A 203 18.93 -1.45 4.03
C PRO A 203 18.91 0.08 3.98
N GLU A 204 19.15 0.67 2.81
CA GLU A 204 19.19 2.12 2.60
C GLU A 204 17.81 2.72 2.29
N ASP A 205 16.77 1.89 2.20
CA ASP A 205 15.42 2.36 1.85
C ASP A 205 14.70 2.96 3.06
N LEU A 206 14.62 4.29 3.08
CA LEU A 206 13.96 5.03 4.15
C LEU A 206 12.43 4.81 4.21
N ALA A 207 11.81 4.43 3.10
CA ALA A 207 10.37 4.18 3.07
C ALA A 207 9.98 2.93 3.88
N LEU A 208 10.87 1.93 3.99
CA LEU A 208 10.67 0.77 4.85
C LEU A 208 10.48 1.15 6.32
N SER A 209 11.13 2.21 6.79
CA SER A 209 10.96 2.67 8.16
C SER A 209 9.51 3.07 8.49
N LYS A 210 8.79 3.63 7.52
CA LYS A 210 7.37 4.01 7.64
C LYS A 210 6.49 2.77 7.81
N LEU A 211 6.81 1.67 7.14
CA LEU A 211 6.07 0.41 7.24
C LEU A 211 6.25 -0.29 8.60
N SER A 212 7.34 -0.02 9.33
CA SER A 212 7.63 -0.65 10.62
C SER A 212 6.48 -0.53 11.61
N THR A 213 5.83 0.63 11.64
CA THR A 213 4.69 0.88 12.54
C THR A 213 3.49 0.00 12.17
N HIS A 214 3.19 -0.16 10.88
CA HIS A 214 2.10 -1.01 10.41
C HIS A 214 2.37 -2.49 10.67
N VAL A 215 3.60 -2.95 10.45
CA VAL A 215 4.01 -4.33 10.75
C VAL A 215 3.86 -4.64 12.23
N ARG A 216 4.34 -3.75 13.11
CA ARG A 216 4.22 -3.92 14.57
C ARG A 216 2.76 -3.86 15.04
N ALA A 217 1.90 -3.13 14.36
CA ALA A 217 0.48 -3.05 14.70
C ALA A 217 -0.25 -4.37 14.47
N ILE A 218 0.21 -5.19 13.51
CA ILE A 218 -0.32 -6.53 13.29
C ILE A 218 0.01 -7.40 14.51
N GLY A 219 -1.04 -7.90 15.19
CA GLY A 219 -0.88 -8.69 16.40
C GLY A 219 -0.69 -7.88 17.70
N MET A 220 -0.84 -6.54 17.66
CA MET A 220 -0.91 -5.72 18.86
C MET A 220 -2.10 -6.14 19.73
N ILE A 221 -3.26 -6.39 19.11
CA ILE A 221 -4.43 -6.95 19.76
C ILE A 221 -4.36 -8.47 19.72
N LYS A 222 -4.00 -9.08 20.86
CA LYS A 222 -3.79 -10.52 20.96
C LYS A 222 -4.53 -11.10 22.16
N VAL A 223 -5.40 -12.07 21.93
CA VAL A 223 -6.14 -12.80 22.98
C VAL A 223 -5.17 -13.39 24.01
N GLY A 224 -5.50 -13.25 25.29
CA GLY A 224 -4.70 -13.68 26.42
C GLY A 224 -3.57 -12.71 26.80
N LYS A 225 -3.44 -11.55 26.15
CA LYS A 225 -2.48 -10.51 26.49
C LYS A 225 -3.19 -9.29 27.08
N PRO A 226 -2.50 -8.46 27.88
CA PRO A 226 -3.06 -7.20 28.37
C PRO A 226 -3.49 -6.28 27.23
N LEU A 227 -4.62 -5.58 27.41
CA LEU A 227 -5.04 -4.52 26.49
C LEU A 227 -3.98 -3.42 26.47
N PRO A 228 -3.49 -2.98 25.29
CA PRO A 228 -2.55 -1.87 25.19
C PRO A 228 -3.14 -0.57 25.74
N ASP A 229 -2.28 0.28 26.28
CA ASP A 229 -2.71 1.59 26.82
C ASP A 229 -3.28 2.49 25.74
N PHE A 230 -4.37 3.18 26.12
CA PHE A 230 -4.99 4.22 25.34
C PHE A 230 -5.36 5.45 26.20
N SER A 231 -5.54 6.58 25.55
CA SER A 231 -6.05 7.82 26.14
C SER A 231 -6.90 8.52 25.08
N LEU A 232 -8.19 8.73 25.39
CA LEU A 232 -9.16 9.29 24.45
C LEU A 232 -9.81 10.51 25.09
N THR A 233 -9.74 11.66 24.40
CA THR A 233 -10.44 12.89 24.84
C THR A 233 -11.80 12.94 24.17
N LEU A 234 -12.84 12.78 24.98
CA LEU A 234 -14.23 12.67 24.54
C LEU A 234 -14.80 14.03 24.15
N LYS A 235 -15.59 14.07 23.08
CA LYS A 235 -16.41 15.22 22.73
C LYS A 235 -17.66 15.28 23.62
N PRO A 236 -17.99 16.44 24.19
CA PRO A 236 -19.23 16.63 24.94
C PRO A 236 -20.48 16.39 24.09
N GLY A 237 -21.53 15.88 24.69
CA GLY A 237 -22.83 15.69 24.03
C GLY A 237 -22.93 14.52 23.05
N HIS A 238 -21.86 13.78 22.82
CA HIS A 238 -21.85 12.57 22.00
C HIS A 238 -22.09 11.31 22.83
N GLY A 239 -23.03 10.49 22.42
CA GLY A 239 -23.37 9.25 23.13
C GLY A 239 -23.59 9.51 24.65
N GLY A 240 -22.99 8.68 25.50
CA GLY A 240 -23.02 8.83 26.94
C GLY A 240 -21.89 9.69 27.53
N ASN A 241 -21.26 10.56 26.75
CA ASN A 241 -20.06 11.31 27.18
C ASN A 241 -20.33 12.42 28.21
N GLY A 242 -21.61 12.88 28.36
CA GLY A 242 -21.97 14.03 29.15
C GLY A 242 -21.65 15.37 28.51
N GLU A 243 -21.87 16.44 29.23
CA GLU A 243 -21.76 17.83 28.73
C GLU A 243 -20.34 18.41 28.86
N GLU A 244 -19.46 17.76 29.59
CA GLU A 244 -18.11 18.25 29.83
C GLU A 244 -17.07 17.46 29.06
N LYS A 245 -16.03 18.17 28.60
CA LYS A 245 -14.86 17.55 27.98
C LYS A 245 -14.09 16.75 29.01
N ARG A 246 -13.90 15.48 28.79
CA ARG A 246 -13.13 14.59 29.65
C ARG A 246 -12.22 13.65 28.86
N THR A 247 -11.18 13.18 29.51
CA THR A 247 -10.26 12.18 28.95
C THR A 247 -10.45 10.88 29.69
N ILE A 248 -10.63 9.79 28.97
CA ILE A 248 -10.64 8.42 29.48
C ILE A 248 -9.34 7.69 29.12
N ARG A 249 -8.92 6.81 30.01
CA ARG A 249 -7.72 5.99 29.85
C ARG A 249 -8.05 4.52 30.11
N ARG A 250 -7.18 3.63 29.67
CA ARG A 250 -7.33 2.20 29.96
C ARG A 250 -7.50 1.94 31.47
N SER A 251 -6.73 2.63 32.31
CA SER A 251 -6.78 2.47 33.77
C SER A 251 -8.14 2.80 34.42
N ASP A 252 -8.99 3.57 33.75
CA ASP A 252 -10.33 3.91 34.27
C ASP A 252 -11.29 2.70 34.25
N TYR A 253 -10.86 1.63 33.61
CA TYR A 253 -11.60 0.37 33.44
C TYR A 253 -10.95 -0.81 34.18
N ASP A 254 -9.92 -0.55 35.01
CA ASP A 254 -9.29 -1.61 35.81
C ASP A 254 -10.31 -2.22 36.78
N GLY A 255 -10.35 -3.56 36.84
CA GLY A 255 -11.31 -4.30 37.66
C GLY A 255 -12.72 -4.46 37.03
N LYS A 256 -12.93 -3.96 35.83
CA LYS A 256 -14.22 -4.04 35.13
C LYS A 256 -14.05 -4.73 33.77
N PRO A 257 -15.03 -5.57 33.35
CA PRO A 257 -15.03 -6.05 31.98
C PRO A 257 -15.31 -4.89 31.01
N LEU A 258 -14.62 -4.86 29.88
CA LEU A 258 -14.74 -3.79 28.88
C LEU A 258 -14.94 -4.37 27.50
N LEU A 259 -15.91 -3.85 26.76
CA LEU A 259 -16.09 -4.09 25.34
C LEU A 259 -15.77 -2.82 24.56
N ILE A 260 -14.82 -2.90 23.62
CA ILE A 260 -14.51 -1.83 22.67
C ILE A 260 -15.01 -2.26 21.31
N ALA A 261 -15.86 -1.45 20.67
CA ALA A 261 -16.41 -1.71 19.34
C ALA A 261 -15.95 -0.64 18.36
N PHE A 262 -15.04 -1.00 17.44
CA PHE A 262 -14.68 -0.16 16.29
C PHE A 262 -15.72 -0.31 15.20
N TRP A 263 -16.23 0.80 14.69
CA TRP A 263 -17.29 0.81 13.70
C TRP A 263 -17.26 2.05 12.82
N ALA A 264 -18.09 2.10 11.78
CA ALA A 264 -18.33 3.32 11.01
C ALA A 264 -19.72 3.31 10.39
N SER A 265 -20.36 4.47 10.28
CA SER A 265 -21.71 4.61 9.74
C SER A 265 -21.82 4.22 8.26
N TRP A 266 -20.73 4.40 7.52
CA TRP A 266 -20.64 4.08 6.10
C TRP A 266 -20.37 2.59 5.81
N ARG A 267 -19.98 1.81 6.84
CA ARG A 267 -19.67 0.38 6.66
C ARG A 267 -20.90 -0.50 6.91
N SER A 268 -21.26 -1.28 5.92
CA SER A 268 -22.35 -2.27 6.04
C SER A 268 -22.10 -3.21 7.24
N GLY A 269 -23.15 -3.48 8.01
CA GLY A 269 -23.08 -4.35 9.20
C GLY A 269 -22.58 -3.68 10.49
N SER A 270 -21.91 -2.53 10.43
CA SER A 270 -21.40 -1.84 11.62
C SER A 270 -22.49 -1.39 12.58
N GLN A 271 -23.61 -0.87 12.08
CA GLN A 271 -24.75 -0.50 12.93
C GLN A 271 -25.35 -1.71 13.65
N SER A 272 -25.52 -2.83 12.94
CA SER A 272 -25.97 -4.08 13.56
C SER A 272 -25.03 -4.56 14.67
N ALA A 273 -23.74 -4.29 14.53
CA ALA A 273 -22.74 -4.59 15.54
C ALA A 273 -22.95 -3.79 16.83
N LEU A 274 -23.25 -2.48 16.73
CA LEU A 274 -23.59 -1.66 17.90
C LEU A 274 -24.86 -2.13 18.61
N TYR A 275 -25.89 -2.50 17.86
CA TYR A 275 -27.12 -3.07 18.46
C TYR A 275 -26.84 -4.37 19.21
N ARG A 276 -25.97 -5.22 18.69
CA ARG A 276 -25.55 -6.46 19.39
C ARG A 276 -24.77 -6.15 20.66
N SER A 277 -23.83 -5.22 20.60
CA SER A 277 -23.06 -4.77 21.77
C SER A 277 -23.98 -4.26 22.89
N ARG A 278 -24.94 -3.40 22.54
CA ARG A 278 -25.97 -2.89 23.46
C ARG A 278 -26.81 -4.02 24.07
N ARG A 279 -27.24 -4.97 23.23
CA ARG A 279 -28.05 -6.11 23.71
C ARG A 279 -27.27 -6.97 24.70
N VAL A 280 -26.01 -7.30 24.41
CA VAL A 280 -25.17 -8.09 25.31
C VAL A 280 -24.90 -7.33 26.62
N ARG A 281 -24.62 -6.03 26.58
CA ARG A 281 -24.47 -5.19 27.77
C ARG A 281 -25.72 -5.31 28.66
N ARG A 282 -26.91 -5.20 28.09
CA ARG A 282 -28.18 -5.33 28.83
C ARG A 282 -28.35 -6.71 29.42
N GLU A 283 -28.18 -7.78 28.62
CA GLU A 283 -28.31 -9.17 29.07
C GLU A 283 -27.33 -9.52 30.21
N LEU A 284 -26.11 -8.99 30.18
CA LEU A 284 -25.13 -9.19 31.24
C LEU A 284 -25.52 -8.41 32.50
N LYS A 285 -25.99 -7.18 32.36
CA LYS A 285 -26.48 -6.37 33.49
C LYS A 285 -27.68 -7.03 34.21
N GLU A 286 -28.59 -7.60 33.48
CA GLU A 286 -29.73 -8.37 34.05
C GLU A 286 -29.26 -9.60 34.86
N LYS A 287 -28.07 -10.13 34.56
CA LYS A 287 -27.42 -11.22 35.32
C LYS A 287 -26.49 -10.72 36.45
N GLY A 288 -26.53 -9.44 36.77
CA GLY A 288 -25.68 -8.85 37.79
C GLY A 288 -24.22 -8.68 37.39
N LYS A 289 -23.90 -8.77 36.08
CA LYS A 289 -22.58 -8.55 35.51
C LYS A 289 -22.61 -7.26 34.71
N ASP A 290 -21.97 -6.19 35.22
CA ASP A 290 -21.90 -4.93 34.51
C ASP A 290 -20.67 -4.89 33.61
N ILE A 291 -20.86 -4.61 32.33
CA ILE A 291 -19.81 -4.47 31.34
C ILE A 291 -19.78 -3.03 30.81
N GLU A 292 -18.60 -2.43 30.84
CA GLU A 292 -18.39 -1.13 30.23
C GLU A 292 -18.31 -1.27 28.70
N LEU A 293 -18.82 -0.27 27.98
CA LEU A 293 -18.83 -0.25 26.53
C LEU A 293 -18.22 1.07 26.02
N ILE A 294 -17.28 0.95 25.10
CA ILE A 294 -16.74 2.06 24.30
C ILE A 294 -17.08 1.78 22.84
N SER A 295 -17.78 2.69 22.18
CA SER A 295 -17.87 2.69 20.71
C SER A 295 -16.82 3.65 20.13
N TYR A 296 -15.93 3.11 19.32
CA TYR A 296 -14.91 3.87 18.60
C TYR A 296 -15.33 4.01 17.14
N SER A 297 -15.83 5.19 16.77
CA SER A 297 -16.24 5.46 15.39
C SER A 297 -15.06 5.90 14.52
N LEU A 298 -15.00 5.36 13.31
CA LEU A 298 -14.09 5.77 12.23
C LEU A 298 -14.82 6.58 11.16
N ASP A 299 -15.81 7.36 11.55
CA ASP A 299 -16.51 8.30 10.68
C ASP A 299 -15.67 9.56 10.42
N VAL A 300 -15.98 10.25 9.32
CA VAL A 300 -15.40 11.55 8.96
C VAL A 300 -16.42 12.70 9.10
N ASP A 301 -17.71 12.38 9.12
CA ASP A 301 -18.80 13.36 9.21
C ASP A 301 -19.39 13.38 10.63
N GLU A 302 -19.11 14.47 11.34
CA GLU A 302 -19.58 14.67 12.72
C GLU A 302 -21.11 14.77 12.81
N ASN A 303 -21.75 15.46 11.89
CA ASN A 303 -23.20 15.68 11.92
C ASN A 303 -23.95 14.36 11.69
N ARG A 304 -23.45 13.56 10.76
CA ARG A 304 -24.01 12.24 10.47
C ARG A 304 -23.86 11.31 11.68
N LEU A 305 -22.68 11.26 12.29
CA LEU A 305 -22.42 10.45 13.47
C LEU A 305 -23.34 10.84 14.63
N PHE A 306 -23.39 12.14 14.95
CA PHE A 306 -24.22 12.67 16.02
C PHE A 306 -25.70 12.36 15.81
N SER A 307 -26.21 12.52 14.59
CA SER A 307 -27.58 12.19 14.24
C SER A 307 -27.90 10.71 14.45
N LEU A 308 -26.97 9.81 14.12
CA LEU A 308 -27.10 8.38 14.33
C LEU A 308 -27.08 8.01 15.82
N GLU A 309 -26.15 8.56 16.60
CA GLU A 309 -26.05 8.32 18.05
C GLU A 309 -27.32 8.75 18.79
N LYS A 310 -27.86 9.92 18.42
CA LYS A 310 -29.13 10.43 18.96
C LYS A 310 -30.32 9.56 18.57
N ARG A 311 -30.44 9.19 17.30
CA ARG A 311 -31.49 8.30 16.78
C ARG A 311 -31.48 6.95 17.51
N ASP A 312 -30.27 6.37 17.65
CA ASP A 312 -30.08 5.03 18.17
C ASP A 312 -29.94 5.04 19.71
N THR A 313 -30.09 6.19 20.35
CA THR A 313 -30.09 6.36 21.81
C THR A 313 -28.82 5.74 22.42
N VAL A 314 -27.64 6.16 21.94
CA VAL A 314 -26.35 5.72 22.47
C VAL A 314 -26.15 6.32 23.86
N ASP A 315 -26.12 5.47 24.90
CA ASP A 315 -26.00 5.84 26.32
C ASP A 315 -24.68 5.39 26.96
N TRP A 316 -23.72 5.00 26.14
CA TRP A 316 -22.37 4.60 26.55
C TRP A 316 -21.30 5.54 25.96
N VAL A 317 -20.06 5.35 26.39
CA VAL A 317 -18.94 6.15 25.92
C VAL A 317 -18.78 6.01 24.41
N SER A 318 -18.84 7.12 23.69
CA SER A 318 -18.60 7.21 22.25
C SER A 318 -17.42 8.11 21.93
N TYR A 319 -16.56 7.64 21.04
CA TYR A 319 -15.38 8.38 20.58
C TYR A 319 -15.28 8.39 19.06
N CYS A 320 -14.88 9.53 18.52
CA CYS A 320 -14.49 9.70 17.13
C CYS A 320 -13.48 10.84 17.00
N ASP A 321 -12.43 10.65 16.21
CA ASP A 321 -11.46 11.71 15.88
C ASP A 321 -11.66 12.25 14.45
N PHE A 322 -12.62 11.70 13.70
CA PHE A 322 -12.99 12.09 12.34
C PHE A 322 -11.87 11.89 11.30
N ARG A 323 -10.96 10.94 11.55
CA ARG A 323 -9.83 10.62 10.67
C ARG A 323 -9.99 9.30 9.92
N SER A 324 -11.12 8.65 10.03
CA SER A 324 -11.37 7.34 9.40
C SER A 324 -10.28 6.32 9.76
N LEU A 325 -9.77 5.57 8.78
CA LEU A 325 -8.70 4.60 8.99
C LEU A 325 -7.33 5.23 9.30
N ALA A 326 -7.17 6.55 9.11
CA ALA A 326 -6.00 7.30 9.57
C ALA A 326 -6.03 7.64 11.07
N SER A 327 -7.05 7.18 11.81
CA SER A 327 -7.15 7.33 13.26
C SER A 327 -5.95 6.69 13.97
N PRO A 328 -5.19 7.46 14.81
CA PRO A 328 -3.93 6.99 15.38
C PRO A 328 -4.07 5.73 16.24
N LEU A 329 -5.17 5.57 16.99
CA LEU A 329 -5.38 4.37 17.80
C LEU A 329 -5.73 3.17 16.94
N ALA A 330 -6.55 3.35 15.91
CA ALA A 330 -6.90 2.29 14.97
C ALA A 330 -5.64 1.77 14.25
N GLN A 331 -4.78 2.67 13.77
CA GLN A 331 -3.50 2.31 13.18
C GLN A 331 -2.57 1.61 14.17
N LYS A 332 -2.38 2.19 15.37
CA LYS A 332 -1.53 1.61 16.42
C LYS A 332 -1.96 0.20 16.82
N TRP A 333 -3.25 -0.08 16.83
CA TRP A 333 -3.81 -1.38 17.21
C TRP A 333 -4.02 -2.33 16.03
N GLY A 334 -3.69 -1.91 14.81
CA GLY A 334 -3.82 -2.72 13.61
C GLY A 334 -5.26 -3.05 13.25
N ILE A 335 -6.19 -2.10 13.49
CA ILE A 335 -7.61 -2.27 13.14
C ILE A 335 -7.76 -2.04 11.63
N ARG A 336 -7.93 -3.13 10.88
CA ARG A 336 -7.95 -3.15 9.40
C ARG A 336 -9.33 -3.44 8.81
N THR A 337 -10.26 -3.91 9.63
CA THR A 337 -11.61 -4.28 9.21
C THR A 337 -12.65 -3.75 10.18
N LEU A 338 -13.84 -3.45 9.67
CA LEU A 338 -14.98 -2.98 10.46
C LEU A 338 -16.23 -3.82 10.18
N PRO A 339 -17.05 -4.08 11.20
CA PRO A 339 -16.81 -3.79 12.61
C PRO A 339 -15.65 -4.63 13.18
N TYR A 340 -15.01 -4.16 14.26
CA TYR A 340 -14.02 -4.93 15.00
C TYR A 340 -14.25 -4.77 16.50
N PHE A 341 -14.18 -5.87 17.24
CA PHE A 341 -14.50 -5.91 18.67
C PHE A 341 -13.31 -6.37 19.47
N ILE A 342 -13.15 -5.82 20.66
CA ILE A 342 -12.17 -6.24 21.64
C ILE A 342 -12.89 -6.39 22.97
N LEU A 343 -12.92 -7.60 23.51
CA LEU A 343 -13.50 -7.93 24.81
C LEU A 343 -12.38 -8.11 25.82
N VAL A 344 -12.45 -7.40 26.94
CA VAL A 344 -11.43 -7.36 27.98
C VAL A 344 -12.03 -7.84 29.30
N THR A 345 -11.29 -8.69 29.99
CA THR A 345 -11.65 -9.20 31.32
C THR A 345 -11.34 -8.17 32.43
N PRO A 346 -11.88 -8.32 33.65
CA PRO A 346 -11.59 -7.40 34.75
C PRO A 346 -10.10 -7.27 35.11
N ASP A 347 -9.31 -8.28 34.86
CA ASP A 347 -7.86 -8.26 35.06
C ASP A 347 -7.08 -7.56 33.91
N GLY A 348 -7.80 -6.96 32.96
CA GLY A 348 -7.23 -6.15 31.88
C GLY A 348 -6.71 -6.95 30.68
N ASN A 349 -6.93 -8.28 30.64
CA ASN A 349 -6.51 -9.11 29.51
C ASN A 349 -7.57 -9.19 28.42
N ILE A 350 -7.15 -9.33 27.16
CA ILE A 350 -8.05 -9.50 26.02
C ILE A 350 -8.61 -10.93 26.07
N ALA A 351 -9.90 -11.05 26.32
CA ALA A 351 -10.60 -12.33 26.32
C ALA A 351 -10.94 -12.81 24.91
N ALA A 352 -11.28 -11.86 24.02
CA ALA A 352 -11.65 -12.15 22.64
C ALA A 352 -11.44 -10.89 21.78
N ALA A 353 -11.13 -11.07 20.51
CA ALA A 353 -11.03 -9.98 19.54
C ALA A 353 -11.33 -10.52 18.14
N GLY A 354 -12.02 -9.72 17.31
CA GLY A 354 -12.33 -10.10 15.92
C GLY A 354 -13.44 -9.25 15.30
N SER A 355 -13.71 -9.52 14.03
CA SER A 355 -14.72 -8.81 13.23
C SER A 355 -16.07 -9.51 13.17
N ASP A 356 -16.13 -10.80 13.43
CA ASP A 356 -17.36 -11.57 13.46
C ASP A 356 -17.83 -11.76 14.91
N TRP A 357 -18.92 -11.04 15.25
CA TRP A 357 -19.48 -11.12 16.60
C TRP A 357 -19.80 -12.55 17.05
N MET A 358 -20.46 -13.31 16.20
CA MET A 358 -20.95 -14.66 16.57
C MET A 358 -19.81 -15.65 16.74
N LYS A 359 -18.80 -15.55 15.88
CA LYS A 359 -17.64 -16.43 15.91
C LYS A 359 -16.63 -16.02 16.98
N ASP A 360 -16.34 -14.73 17.07
CA ASP A 360 -15.19 -14.24 17.80
C ASP A 360 -15.54 -13.81 19.24
N ILE A 361 -16.72 -13.21 19.47
CA ILE A 361 -17.05 -12.50 20.71
C ILE A 361 -18.14 -13.15 21.54
N ASP A 362 -19.22 -13.65 20.93
CA ASP A 362 -20.44 -14.05 21.63
C ASP A 362 -20.22 -15.09 22.74
N LYS A 363 -19.38 -16.09 22.44
CA LYS A 363 -19.06 -17.15 23.42
C LYS A 363 -18.29 -16.58 24.62
N ALA A 364 -17.28 -15.76 24.39
CA ALA A 364 -16.46 -15.17 25.44
C ALA A 364 -17.27 -14.18 26.29
N ALA A 365 -18.13 -13.37 25.67
CA ALA A 365 -19.01 -12.45 26.39
C ALA A 365 -20.00 -13.16 27.32
N LYS A 366 -20.49 -14.35 26.97
CA LYS A 366 -21.36 -15.17 27.83
C LYS A 366 -20.63 -15.83 29.01
N GLN A 367 -19.31 -15.91 28.94
CA GLN A 367 -18.45 -16.52 29.97
C GLN A 367 -17.92 -15.50 31.01
N LEU A 368 -17.98 -14.18 30.69
CA LEU A 368 -17.69 -13.13 31.65
C LEU A 368 -18.69 -13.14 32.80
#